data_559fd4563c54e67b70efdfdb5541b938
#
_entry.id   559fd4563c54e67b70efdfdb5541b938
#
_cell.length_a   1.000
_cell.length_b   1.000
_cell.length_c   1.000
_cell.angle_alpha   90.00
_cell.angle_beta   90.00
_cell.angle_gamma   90.00
#
_symmetry.space_group_name_H-M   'P 1'
#
loop_
_entity.id
_entity.type
_entity.pdbx_description
1 polymer ?
#
loop_
_entity_poly.entity_id
_entity_poly.type
_entity_poly.pdbx_seq_one_letter_code
_entity_poly.pdbx_strand_id
1 'polypeptide(L)'
;MKSLYIGLICLLLVFACKTDKSETLVTEETKELTISKKIANAHGFENWKNVSEVKFTFKVDRDTIKGKGRSWVWKPKEDSVKMMAGKTTVEYVRSKMDSSHVGADRGFINDKFWLLIPFQLVWDKDIMISDILCAETPISKEVHYKITITYPDEGGYTPGDAYDIYYDKNYLIREWVFRKGNSEEPSLTTTFENYKNYNGIKIATDHKQEGGNWNLNFEDVSIALEE
;
A
#
# COMPACT_ATOMS: atom_id res chain seq x y z
N MET A 1 39.41 66.66 66.43
CA MET A 1 39.09 65.39 65.77
C MET A 1 37.75 65.56 65.08
N LYS A 2 37.72 65.81 63.77
CA LYS A 2 36.52 66.17 62.99
C LYS A 2 36.15 64.97 62.08
N SER A 3 35.01 64.39 62.31
CA SER A 3 34.46 63.32 61.50
C SER A 3 33.76 63.91 60.28
N LEU A 4 34.13 63.47 59.08
CA LEU A 4 33.55 63.90 57.79
C LEU A 4 32.62 62.80 57.31
N TYR A 5 31.31 63.12 57.24
CA TYR A 5 30.29 62.24 56.64
C TYR A 5 30.20 62.56 55.15
N ILE A 6 30.56 61.61 54.33
CA ILE A 6 30.27 61.63 52.89
C ILE A 6 29.00 60.88 52.62
N GLY A 7 27.99 61.61 52.17
CA GLY A 7 26.72 60.99 51.76
C GLY A 7 26.85 60.42 50.37
N LEU A 8 26.53 59.15 50.25
CA LEU A 8 26.50 58.41 48.99
C LEU A 8 25.08 58.48 48.42
N ILE A 9 24.90 59.20 47.33
CA ILE A 9 23.62 59.23 46.59
C ILE A 9 23.60 58.01 45.67
N CYS A 10 22.74 57.01 45.97
CA CYS A 10 22.42 55.89 45.09
C CYS A 10 21.47 56.34 44.00
N LEU A 11 21.96 56.44 42.79
CA LEU A 11 21.18 56.67 41.60
C LEU A 11 20.60 55.31 41.12
N LEU A 12 19.28 55.09 41.34
CA LEU A 12 18.54 53.93 40.86
C LEU A 12 18.30 54.08 39.35
N LEU A 13 19.11 53.37 38.54
CA LEU A 13 18.82 53.19 37.12
C LEU A 13 17.78 52.07 36.98
N VAL A 14 16.55 52.42 36.59
CA VAL A 14 15.49 51.48 36.25
C VAL A 14 15.75 51.01 34.80
N PHE A 15 16.31 49.81 34.67
CA PHE A 15 16.37 49.11 33.38
C PHE A 15 14.99 48.56 33.05
N ALA A 16 14.32 49.17 32.09
CA ALA A 16 13.12 48.58 31.49
C ALA A 16 13.54 47.42 30.60
N CYS A 17 13.34 46.19 31.06
CA CYS A 17 13.39 45.01 30.20
C CYS A 17 12.28 45.08 29.17
N LYS A 18 12.64 45.32 27.91
CA LYS A 18 11.80 44.98 26.78
C LYS A 18 11.69 43.46 26.72
N THR A 19 10.51 42.95 26.94
CA THR A 19 10.22 41.51 26.69
C THR A 19 10.15 41.33 25.17
N ASP A 20 11.23 40.86 24.59
CA ASP A 20 11.23 40.31 23.25
C ASP A 20 10.33 39.08 23.30
N LYS A 21 9.21 39.13 22.60
CA LYS A 21 8.42 37.93 22.27
C LYS A 21 9.33 37.01 21.44
N SER A 22 9.88 35.99 22.09
CA SER A 22 10.43 34.86 21.40
C SER A 22 9.28 34.24 20.59
N GLU A 23 9.30 34.47 19.28
CA GLU A 23 8.51 33.64 18.36
C GLU A 23 9.03 32.21 18.48
N THR A 24 8.24 31.39 19.16
CA THR A 24 8.43 29.95 19.16
C THR A 24 8.23 29.49 17.73
N LEU A 25 9.34 29.26 17.01
CA LEU A 25 9.32 28.50 15.77
C LEU A 25 8.70 27.15 16.11
N VAL A 26 7.43 26.96 15.81
CA VAL A 26 6.78 25.67 15.78
C VAL A 26 7.43 24.94 14.62
N THR A 27 8.49 24.20 14.90
CA THR A 27 8.97 23.17 13.99
C THR A 27 7.83 22.16 13.87
N GLU A 28 7.10 22.19 12.76
CA GLU A 28 6.25 21.06 12.37
C GLU A 28 7.16 19.82 12.37
N GLU A 29 7.02 18.98 13.37
CA GLU A 29 7.56 17.63 13.33
C GLU A 29 6.95 16.96 12.10
N THR A 30 7.72 16.84 11.04
CA THR A 30 7.35 16.04 9.86
C THR A 30 7.22 14.60 10.35
N LYS A 31 5.98 14.20 10.65
CA LYS A 31 5.65 12.85 11.11
C LYS A 31 6.18 11.86 10.06
N GLU A 32 7.16 11.07 10.44
CA GLU A 32 7.75 10.09 9.55
C GLU A 32 6.66 9.14 9.00
N LEU A 33 6.67 8.91 7.67
CA LEU A 33 5.71 8.03 7.03
C LEU A 33 5.87 6.59 7.51
N THR A 34 4.78 5.92 7.78
CA THR A 34 4.77 4.48 8.08
C THR A 34 5.33 3.68 6.91
N ILE A 35 5.82 2.47 7.17
CA ILE A 35 6.32 1.59 6.10
C ILE A 35 5.25 1.29 5.05
N SER A 36 4.00 1.07 5.45
CA SER A 36 2.87 0.92 4.54
C SER A 36 2.75 2.09 3.56
N LYS A 37 2.85 3.30 4.08
CA LYS A 37 2.73 4.52 3.26
C LYS A 37 3.93 4.71 2.36
N LYS A 38 5.16 4.35 2.82
CA LYS A 38 6.38 4.39 1.99
C LYS A 38 6.24 3.42 0.81
N ILE A 39 5.80 2.18 1.05
CA ILE A 39 5.55 1.19 0.00
C ILE A 39 4.45 1.67 -0.95
N ALA A 40 3.29 2.08 -0.44
CA ALA A 40 2.19 2.54 -1.27
C ALA A 40 2.59 3.74 -2.15
N ASN A 41 3.30 4.74 -1.60
CA ASN A 41 3.74 5.92 -2.35
C ASN A 41 4.77 5.56 -3.43
N ALA A 42 5.66 4.61 -3.19
CA ALA A 42 6.59 4.12 -4.20
C ALA A 42 5.87 3.50 -5.42
N HIS A 43 4.65 3.00 -5.21
CA HIS A 43 3.76 2.48 -6.26
C HIS A 43 2.78 3.54 -6.80
N GLY A 44 2.86 4.80 -6.34
CA GLY A 44 2.07 5.90 -6.87
C GLY A 44 0.72 6.14 -6.18
N PHE A 45 0.58 5.73 -4.91
CA PHE A 45 -0.66 5.87 -4.14
C PHE A 45 -1.19 7.32 -4.09
N GLU A 46 -0.32 8.31 -4.13
CA GLU A 46 -0.74 9.73 -4.10
C GLU A 46 -1.56 10.14 -5.33
N ASN A 47 -1.40 9.43 -6.46
CA ASN A 47 -2.18 9.65 -7.68
C ASN A 47 -3.57 9.01 -7.61
N TRP A 48 -3.79 8.08 -6.67
CA TRP A 48 -5.04 7.33 -6.55
C TRP A 48 -6.27 8.22 -6.37
N LYS A 49 -6.13 9.34 -5.70
CA LYS A 49 -7.23 10.30 -5.49
C LYS A 49 -7.86 10.82 -6.78
N ASN A 50 -7.11 10.80 -7.87
CA ASN A 50 -7.54 11.28 -9.19
C ASN A 50 -8.01 10.14 -10.11
N VAL A 51 -7.94 8.88 -9.66
CA VAL A 51 -8.35 7.74 -10.50
C VAL A 51 -9.86 7.74 -10.68
N SER A 52 -10.29 7.74 -11.94
CA SER A 52 -11.70 7.62 -12.35
C SER A 52 -12.06 6.21 -12.80
N GLU A 53 -11.16 5.51 -13.48
CA GLU A 53 -11.41 4.16 -13.98
C GLU A 53 -10.14 3.31 -13.97
N VAL A 54 -10.28 2.04 -13.62
CA VAL A 54 -9.24 1.00 -13.74
C VAL A 54 -9.78 -0.14 -14.57
N LYS A 55 -9.06 -0.52 -15.63
CA LYS A 55 -9.33 -1.73 -16.42
C LYS A 55 -8.17 -2.70 -16.28
N PHE A 56 -8.45 -3.97 -16.24
CA PHE A 56 -7.44 -5.03 -16.25
C PHE A 56 -8.06 -6.39 -16.54
N THR A 57 -7.25 -7.30 -17.07
CA THR A 57 -7.56 -8.70 -17.23
C THR A 57 -6.66 -9.52 -16.33
N PHE A 58 -7.26 -10.21 -15.35
CA PHE A 58 -6.58 -11.14 -14.44
C PHE A 58 -6.55 -12.52 -15.09
N LYS A 59 -5.39 -13.13 -15.17
CA LYS A 59 -5.17 -14.40 -15.84
C LYS A 59 -4.11 -15.24 -15.12
N VAL A 60 -4.26 -16.56 -15.18
CA VAL A 60 -3.24 -17.51 -14.70
C VAL A 60 -2.82 -18.40 -15.84
N ASP A 61 -1.55 -18.31 -16.23
CA ASP A 61 -0.92 -19.18 -17.19
C ASP A 61 -0.22 -20.34 -16.47
N ARG A 62 -0.23 -21.55 -17.04
CA ARG A 62 0.44 -22.73 -16.51
C ARG A 62 1.15 -23.48 -17.63
N ASP A 63 2.46 -23.60 -17.51
CA ASP A 63 3.31 -24.13 -18.57
C ASP A 63 3.06 -23.44 -19.92
N THR A 64 2.64 -24.20 -20.92
CA THR A 64 2.28 -23.67 -22.25
C THR A 64 0.82 -23.26 -22.37
N ILE A 65 0.00 -23.52 -21.36
CA ILE A 65 -1.44 -23.23 -21.39
C ILE A 65 -1.70 -21.79 -20.93
N LYS A 66 -2.27 -21.01 -21.84
CA LYS A 66 -2.71 -19.66 -21.51
C LYS A 66 -4.09 -19.67 -20.86
N GLY A 67 -4.20 -19.03 -19.70
CA GLY A 67 -5.47 -18.87 -19.01
C GLY A 67 -6.46 -18.02 -19.82
N LYS A 68 -7.75 -18.28 -19.68
CA LYS A 68 -8.79 -17.48 -20.34
C LYS A 68 -8.98 -16.11 -19.68
N GLY A 69 -8.69 -16.02 -18.40
CA GLY A 69 -8.80 -14.81 -17.62
C GLY A 69 -10.23 -14.29 -17.40
N ARG A 70 -10.33 -13.23 -16.66
CA ARG A 70 -11.52 -12.39 -16.52
C ARG A 70 -11.12 -10.93 -16.52
N SER A 71 -11.86 -10.13 -17.24
CA SER A 71 -11.59 -8.71 -17.42
C SER A 71 -12.51 -7.89 -16.52
N TRP A 72 -11.97 -6.82 -16.01
CA TRP A 72 -12.64 -5.92 -15.09
C TRP A 72 -12.62 -4.49 -15.61
N VAL A 73 -13.72 -3.78 -15.40
CA VAL A 73 -13.78 -2.33 -15.45
C VAL A 73 -14.28 -1.87 -14.09
N TRP A 74 -13.47 -1.11 -13.39
CA TRP A 74 -13.79 -0.62 -12.06
C TRP A 74 -13.71 0.91 -12.03
N LYS A 75 -14.77 1.53 -11.56
CA LYS A 75 -14.82 2.97 -11.31
C LYS A 75 -14.92 3.22 -9.80
N PRO A 76 -13.79 3.47 -9.15
CA PRO A 76 -13.71 3.53 -7.68
C PRO A 76 -14.66 4.55 -7.06
N LYS A 77 -14.80 5.72 -7.69
CA LYS A 77 -15.64 6.81 -7.16
C LYS A 77 -17.14 6.57 -7.33
N GLU A 78 -17.51 5.78 -8.31
CA GLU A 78 -18.91 5.37 -8.55
C GLU A 78 -19.25 4.07 -7.82
N ASP A 79 -18.27 3.42 -7.16
CA ASP A 79 -18.38 2.09 -6.55
C ASP A 79 -18.90 1.03 -7.54
N SER A 80 -18.68 1.25 -8.84
CA SER A 80 -19.21 0.38 -9.90
C SER A 80 -18.14 -0.56 -10.43
N VAL A 81 -18.56 -1.81 -10.67
CA VAL A 81 -17.71 -2.89 -11.18
C VAL A 81 -18.42 -3.61 -12.30
N LYS A 82 -17.69 -3.88 -13.39
CA LYS A 82 -18.11 -4.73 -14.49
C LYS A 82 -17.10 -5.84 -14.70
N MET A 83 -17.58 -7.06 -14.65
CA MET A 83 -16.82 -8.28 -14.95
C MET A 83 -17.21 -8.81 -16.34
N MET A 84 -16.21 -9.28 -17.08
CA MET A 84 -16.38 -10.00 -18.34
C MET A 84 -15.53 -11.27 -18.30
N ALA A 85 -16.17 -12.45 -18.46
CA ALA A 85 -15.47 -13.73 -18.48
C ALA A 85 -16.14 -14.67 -19.49
N GLY A 86 -15.49 -14.91 -20.63
CA GLY A 86 -16.07 -15.65 -21.76
C GLY A 86 -17.32 -14.97 -22.29
N LYS A 87 -18.50 -15.65 -22.15
CA LYS A 87 -19.81 -15.09 -22.56
C LYS A 87 -20.55 -14.40 -21.42
N THR A 88 -20.01 -14.42 -20.21
CA THR A 88 -20.67 -13.88 -19.03
C THR A 88 -20.23 -12.43 -18.82
N THR A 89 -21.21 -11.55 -18.61
CA THR A 89 -21.01 -10.18 -18.17
C THR A 89 -21.85 -9.93 -16.94
N VAL A 90 -21.23 -9.38 -15.89
CA VAL A 90 -21.91 -8.95 -14.65
C VAL A 90 -21.51 -7.53 -14.37
N GLU A 91 -22.48 -6.66 -14.15
CA GLU A 91 -22.25 -5.25 -13.82
C GLU A 91 -23.06 -4.88 -12.60
N TYR A 92 -22.43 -4.22 -11.62
CA TYR A 92 -23.07 -3.89 -10.35
C TYR A 92 -22.40 -2.69 -9.67
N VAL A 93 -23.15 -2.07 -8.77
CA VAL A 93 -22.64 -1.10 -7.80
C VAL A 93 -22.46 -1.84 -6.49
N ARG A 94 -21.24 -1.89 -5.94
CA ARG A 94 -20.89 -2.75 -4.79
C ARG A 94 -21.77 -2.47 -3.55
N SER A 95 -22.03 -1.19 -3.27
CA SER A 95 -22.91 -0.80 -2.15
C SER A 95 -24.39 -1.15 -2.33
N LYS A 96 -24.81 -1.62 -3.55
CA LYS A 96 -26.18 -1.99 -3.91
C LYS A 96 -26.31 -3.41 -4.43
N MET A 97 -25.26 -4.24 -4.23
CA MET A 97 -25.27 -5.61 -4.75
C MET A 97 -26.25 -6.51 -3.97
N ASP A 98 -26.76 -7.50 -4.67
CA ASP A 98 -27.56 -8.61 -4.12
C ASP A 98 -26.82 -9.95 -4.22
N SER A 99 -27.49 -11.04 -3.87
CA SER A 99 -26.90 -12.38 -3.86
C SER A 99 -26.40 -12.86 -5.23
N SER A 100 -26.93 -12.35 -6.35
CA SER A 100 -26.51 -12.72 -7.71
C SER A 100 -25.13 -12.17 -8.05
N HIS A 101 -24.70 -11.10 -7.39
CA HIS A 101 -23.42 -10.42 -7.62
C HIS A 101 -22.25 -10.98 -6.77
N VAL A 102 -22.58 -11.72 -5.68
CA VAL A 102 -21.58 -12.17 -4.68
C VAL A 102 -20.43 -12.95 -5.31
N GLY A 103 -20.71 -13.81 -6.29
CA GLY A 103 -19.68 -14.59 -6.97
C GLY A 103 -18.72 -13.72 -7.78
N ALA A 104 -19.24 -12.71 -8.48
CA ALA A 104 -18.43 -11.76 -9.22
C ALA A 104 -17.62 -10.85 -8.27
N ASP A 105 -18.23 -10.35 -7.19
CA ASP A 105 -17.56 -9.48 -6.22
C ASP A 105 -16.41 -10.19 -5.50
N ARG A 106 -16.57 -11.45 -5.10
CA ARG A 106 -15.46 -12.25 -4.56
C ARG A 106 -14.29 -12.34 -5.54
N GLY A 107 -14.59 -12.56 -6.82
CA GLY A 107 -13.57 -12.56 -7.87
C GLY A 107 -12.89 -11.20 -8.02
N PHE A 108 -13.66 -10.11 -8.00
CA PHE A 108 -13.15 -8.75 -8.07
C PHE A 108 -12.22 -8.42 -6.89
N ILE A 109 -12.64 -8.73 -5.66
CA ILE A 109 -11.85 -8.49 -4.47
C ILE A 109 -10.51 -9.22 -4.56
N ASN A 110 -10.52 -10.51 -4.93
CA ASN A 110 -9.29 -11.29 -5.11
C ASN A 110 -8.37 -10.67 -6.17
N ASP A 111 -8.87 -10.37 -7.36
CA ASP A 111 -8.06 -9.92 -8.48
C ASP A 111 -7.53 -8.50 -8.26
N LYS A 112 -8.33 -7.62 -7.63
CA LYS A 112 -7.92 -6.29 -7.21
C LYS A 112 -6.84 -6.36 -6.12
N PHE A 113 -6.92 -7.31 -5.20
CA PHE A 113 -5.90 -7.50 -4.15
C PHE A 113 -4.54 -7.78 -4.76
N TRP A 114 -4.45 -8.69 -5.72
CA TRP A 114 -3.22 -8.98 -6.45
C TRP A 114 -2.69 -7.75 -7.21
N LEU A 115 -3.56 -7.02 -7.88
CA LEU A 115 -3.20 -5.84 -8.66
C LEU A 115 -2.65 -4.71 -7.80
N LEU A 116 -3.24 -4.50 -6.61
CA LEU A 116 -3.05 -3.29 -5.79
C LEU A 116 -2.66 -3.60 -4.34
N ILE A 117 -1.95 -4.71 -4.10
CA ILE A 117 -1.45 -5.03 -2.74
C ILE A 117 -0.70 -3.87 -2.08
N PRO A 118 0.13 -3.06 -2.77
CA PRO A 118 0.78 -1.93 -2.13
C PRO A 118 -0.20 -0.92 -1.53
N PHE A 119 -1.38 -0.78 -2.13
CA PHE A 119 -2.41 0.15 -1.68
C PHE A 119 -3.29 -0.46 -0.57
N GLN A 120 -3.47 -1.78 -0.57
CA GLN A 120 -4.16 -2.49 0.52
C GLN A 120 -3.46 -2.27 1.86
N LEU A 121 -2.13 -2.12 1.88
CA LEU A 121 -1.37 -1.79 3.09
C LEU A 121 -1.81 -0.47 3.76
N VAL A 122 -2.52 0.38 3.03
CA VAL A 122 -3.05 1.67 3.52
C VAL A 122 -4.57 1.65 3.64
N TRP A 123 -5.25 0.91 2.77
CA TRP A 123 -6.73 0.84 2.76
C TRP A 123 -7.29 -0.08 3.83
N ASP A 124 -6.62 -1.21 4.06
CA ASP A 124 -7.10 -2.19 5.00
C ASP A 124 -6.88 -1.68 6.44
N LYS A 125 -7.93 -1.81 7.24
CA LYS A 125 -7.91 -1.47 8.65
C LYS A 125 -7.59 -2.70 9.47
N ASP A 126 -7.07 -2.46 10.67
CA ASP A 126 -6.85 -3.49 11.69
C ASP A 126 -5.84 -4.60 11.29
N ILE A 127 -5.06 -4.39 10.21
CA ILE A 127 -3.94 -5.26 9.91
C ILE A 127 -2.78 -5.02 10.87
N MET A 128 -2.16 -6.08 11.35
CA MET A 128 -0.91 -6.01 12.09
C MET A 128 0.26 -6.04 11.12
N ILE A 129 1.24 -5.19 11.34
CA ILE A 129 2.46 -5.12 10.52
C ILE A 129 3.65 -5.32 11.44
N SER A 130 4.51 -6.28 11.11
CA SER A 130 5.73 -6.58 11.88
C SER A 130 6.77 -5.46 11.78
N ASP A 131 7.80 -5.54 12.61
CA ASP A 131 9.03 -4.80 12.41
C ASP A 131 9.67 -5.15 11.05
N ILE A 132 10.48 -4.22 10.55
CA ILE A 132 11.21 -4.40 9.29
C ILE A 132 12.43 -5.29 9.56
N LEU A 133 12.58 -6.34 8.75
CA LEU A 133 13.74 -7.23 8.77
C LEU A 133 14.47 -7.18 7.42
N CYS A 134 15.75 -7.53 7.41
CA CYS A 134 16.46 -7.89 6.18
C CYS A 134 16.44 -9.42 6.07
N ALA A 135 15.98 -9.94 4.93
CA ALA A 135 15.89 -11.37 4.71
C ALA A 135 16.16 -11.74 3.24
N GLU A 136 16.64 -12.95 3.04
CA GLU A 136 16.75 -13.53 1.70
C GLU A 136 15.35 -13.83 1.16
N THR A 137 15.11 -13.44 -0.09
CA THR A 137 13.85 -13.71 -0.78
C THR A 137 13.71 -15.18 -1.14
N PRO A 138 12.51 -15.74 -1.07
CA PRO A 138 12.33 -17.18 -1.26
C PRO A 138 12.61 -17.68 -2.68
N ILE A 139 12.42 -16.86 -3.72
CA ILE A 139 12.60 -17.27 -5.13
C ILE A 139 13.93 -16.76 -5.69
N SER A 140 14.16 -15.44 -5.71
CA SER A 140 15.36 -14.86 -6.33
C SER A 140 16.63 -15.01 -5.48
N LYS A 141 16.50 -15.34 -4.19
CA LYS A 141 17.61 -15.48 -3.24
C LYS A 141 18.40 -14.17 -3.01
N GLU A 142 17.77 -13.03 -3.30
CA GLU A 142 18.34 -11.73 -3.04
C GLU A 142 18.01 -11.26 -1.61
N VAL A 143 18.87 -10.43 -1.02
CA VAL A 143 18.57 -9.82 0.30
C VAL A 143 17.74 -8.56 0.11
N HIS A 144 16.52 -8.58 0.64
CA HIS A 144 15.59 -7.47 0.61
C HIS A 144 15.06 -7.15 2.01
N TYR A 145 14.38 -6.01 2.14
CA TYR A 145 13.59 -5.72 3.34
C TYR A 145 12.33 -6.57 3.34
N LYS A 146 11.93 -7.02 4.51
CA LYS A 146 10.73 -7.82 4.72
C LYS A 146 9.85 -7.20 5.81
N ILE A 147 8.56 -7.18 5.57
CA ILE A 147 7.51 -7.03 6.58
C ILE A 147 6.55 -8.21 6.49
N THR A 148 5.92 -8.55 7.60
CA THR A 148 4.79 -9.48 7.62
C THR A 148 3.54 -8.69 7.94
N ILE A 149 2.50 -8.84 7.12
CA ILE A 149 1.16 -8.37 7.45
C ILE A 149 0.31 -9.56 7.89
N THR A 150 -0.48 -9.37 8.94
CA THR A 150 -1.40 -10.39 9.46
C THR A 150 -2.78 -9.78 9.58
N TYR A 151 -3.76 -10.46 9.00
CA TYR A 151 -5.16 -10.09 9.08
C TYR A 151 -5.78 -10.65 10.36
N PRO A 152 -6.71 -9.91 11.01
CA PRO A 152 -7.47 -10.43 12.14
C PRO A 152 -8.35 -11.61 11.70
N ASP A 153 -8.79 -12.42 12.65
CA ASP A 153 -9.65 -13.59 12.38
C ASP A 153 -11.01 -13.21 11.80
N GLU A 154 -11.45 -11.97 12.04
CA GLU A 154 -12.69 -11.42 11.52
C GLU A 154 -12.44 -10.11 10.78
N GLY A 155 -13.20 -9.87 9.71
CA GLY A 155 -13.05 -8.68 8.87
C GLY A 155 -11.82 -8.76 7.94
N GLY A 156 -11.47 -7.63 7.31
CA GLY A 156 -10.36 -7.57 6.36
C GLY A 156 -10.65 -8.28 5.03
N TYR A 157 -9.59 -8.49 4.27
CA TYR A 157 -9.67 -9.13 2.94
C TYR A 157 -9.60 -10.66 3.03
N THR A 158 -8.67 -11.19 3.80
CA THR A 158 -8.46 -12.63 4.03
C THR A 158 -8.32 -12.88 5.54
N PRO A 159 -9.45 -13.07 6.26
CA PRO A 159 -9.43 -13.24 7.70
C PRO A 159 -8.51 -14.37 8.14
N GLY A 160 -7.67 -14.09 9.17
CA GLY A 160 -6.72 -15.04 9.73
C GLY A 160 -5.47 -15.30 8.88
N ASP A 161 -5.36 -14.73 7.69
CA ASP A 161 -4.24 -14.97 6.78
C ASP A 161 -3.05 -14.02 7.06
N ALA A 162 -1.86 -14.42 6.61
CA ALA A 162 -0.66 -13.60 6.66
C ALA A 162 0.08 -13.55 5.33
N TYR A 163 0.80 -12.45 5.12
CA TYR A 163 1.66 -12.25 3.94
C TYR A 163 3.01 -11.71 4.37
N ASP A 164 4.09 -12.42 4.03
CA ASP A 164 5.44 -11.89 4.12
C ASP A 164 5.74 -11.13 2.82
N ILE A 165 5.97 -9.85 2.91
CA ILE A 165 6.18 -8.95 1.76
C ILE A 165 7.63 -8.53 1.72
N TYR A 166 8.32 -8.87 0.63
CA TYR A 166 9.71 -8.51 0.38
C TYR A 166 9.76 -7.33 -0.60
N TYR A 167 10.46 -6.26 -0.22
CA TYR A 167 10.57 -5.05 -1.03
C TYR A 167 12.02 -4.54 -1.07
N ASP A 168 12.36 -3.89 -2.18
CA ASP A 168 13.69 -3.35 -2.40
C ASP A 168 13.93 -2.00 -1.71
N LYS A 169 15.14 -1.45 -1.86
CA LYS A 169 15.53 -0.13 -1.32
C LYS A 169 14.69 1.05 -1.83
N ASN A 170 13.96 0.87 -2.94
CA ASN A 170 13.05 1.85 -3.51
C ASN A 170 11.60 1.59 -3.08
N TYR A 171 11.38 0.72 -2.09
CA TYR A 171 10.07 0.29 -1.60
C TYR A 171 9.19 -0.39 -2.63
N LEU A 172 9.73 -0.91 -3.75
CA LEU A 172 8.97 -1.72 -4.70
C LEU A 172 8.92 -3.17 -4.20
N ILE A 173 7.72 -3.75 -4.17
CA ILE A 173 7.54 -5.16 -3.80
C ILE A 173 8.21 -6.03 -4.86
N ARG A 174 8.95 -7.05 -4.43
CA ARG A 174 9.67 -7.97 -5.30
C ARG A 174 9.16 -9.40 -5.21
N GLU A 175 8.83 -9.84 -4.02
CA GLU A 175 8.26 -11.16 -3.76
C GLU A 175 7.28 -11.10 -2.60
N TRP A 176 6.40 -12.06 -2.52
CA TRP A 176 5.62 -12.31 -1.32
C TRP A 176 5.47 -13.79 -1.03
N VAL A 177 5.15 -14.10 0.22
CA VAL A 177 4.71 -15.42 0.68
C VAL A 177 3.34 -15.27 1.30
N PHE A 178 2.34 -15.89 0.70
CA PHE A 178 1.02 -16.02 1.30
C PHE A 178 1.00 -17.22 2.24
N ARG A 179 0.49 -17.03 3.44
CA ARG A 179 0.33 -18.06 4.49
C ARG A 179 -1.11 -18.10 4.96
N LYS A 180 -1.87 -19.08 4.48
CA LYS A 180 -3.27 -19.27 4.83
C LYS A 180 -3.40 -19.60 6.33
N GLY A 181 -4.30 -18.89 7.02
CA GLY A 181 -4.50 -19.04 8.46
C GLY A 181 -3.22 -18.77 9.26
N ASN A 182 -2.34 -17.91 8.75
CA ASN A 182 -1.05 -17.56 9.36
C ASN A 182 -0.19 -18.80 9.69
N SER A 183 -0.28 -19.86 8.87
CA SER A 183 0.51 -21.09 9.04
C SER A 183 2.01 -20.79 8.91
N GLU A 184 2.87 -21.66 9.50
CA GLU A 184 4.31 -21.57 9.33
C GLU A 184 4.73 -21.89 7.88
N GLU A 185 4.05 -22.86 7.25
CA GLU A 185 4.31 -23.26 5.88
C GLU A 185 3.71 -22.32 4.85
N PRO A 186 4.45 -21.97 3.79
CA PRO A 186 3.94 -21.19 2.67
C PRO A 186 2.78 -21.87 1.95
N SER A 187 1.69 -21.15 1.72
CA SER A 187 0.59 -21.62 0.86
C SER A 187 0.82 -21.26 -0.61
N LEU A 188 1.46 -20.10 -0.85
CA LEU A 188 1.81 -19.63 -2.19
C LEU A 188 2.96 -18.63 -2.09
N THR A 189 3.96 -18.78 -2.94
CA THR A 189 5.08 -17.83 -3.06
C THR A 189 5.20 -17.38 -4.50
N THR A 190 5.26 -16.07 -4.73
CA THR A 190 5.41 -15.50 -6.08
C THR A 190 6.30 -14.26 -6.10
N THR A 191 6.84 -13.99 -7.29
CA THR A 191 7.52 -12.76 -7.63
C THR A 191 6.54 -11.61 -7.90
N PHE A 192 7.06 -10.39 -8.01
CA PHE A 192 6.40 -9.18 -8.55
C PHE A 192 7.31 -8.59 -9.61
N GLU A 193 6.98 -8.82 -10.87
CA GLU A 193 7.83 -8.52 -12.01
C GLU A 193 7.14 -7.63 -13.05
N ASN A 194 7.92 -7.20 -14.05
CA ASN A 194 7.43 -6.48 -15.22
C ASN A 194 6.59 -5.25 -14.85
N TYR A 195 7.13 -4.42 -13.94
CA TYR A 195 6.48 -3.19 -13.51
C TYR A 195 6.26 -2.22 -14.68
N LYS A 196 5.02 -1.77 -14.84
CA LYS A 196 4.64 -0.73 -15.80
C LYS A 196 4.01 0.45 -15.07
N ASN A 197 4.16 1.63 -15.66
CA ASN A 197 3.59 2.87 -15.11
C ASN A 197 2.31 3.24 -15.90
N TYR A 198 1.20 3.33 -15.17
CA TYR A 198 -0.09 3.73 -15.71
C TYR A 198 -0.53 5.03 -15.02
N ASN A 199 -0.25 6.17 -15.67
CA ASN A 199 -0.59 7.51 -15.14
C ASN A 199 -0.10 7.74 -13.70
N GLY A 200 1.18 7.38 -13.44
CA GLY A 200 1.82 7.54 -12.13
C GLY A 200 1.61 6.38 -11.16
N ILE A 201 0.81 5.38 -11.50
CA ILE A 201 0.61 4.17 -10.70
C ILE A 201 1.42 3.02 -11.31
N LYS A 202 2.28 2.41 -10.49
CA LYS A 202 3.14 1.28 -10.90
C LYS A 202 2.48 -0.03 -10.54
N ILE A 203 2.28 -0.88 -11.54
CA ILE A 203 1.70 -2.21 -11.42
C ILE A 203 2.72 -3.25 -11.86
N ALA A 204 2.96 -4.26 -11.01
CA ALA A 204 3.61 -5.49 -11.44
C ALA A 204 2.62 -6.29 -12.28
N THR A 205 3.00 -6.65 -13.50
CA THR A 205 2.09 -7.34 -14.41
C THR A 205 2.32 -8.84 -14.47
N ASP A 206 3.38 -9.36 -13.84
CA ASP A 206 3.69 -10.78 -13.75
C ASP A 206 4.01 -11.20 -12.30
N HIS A 207 3.50 -12.37 -11.91
CA HIS A 207 3.67 -12.96 -10.59
C HIS A 207 3.94 -14.44 -10.74
N LYS A 208 5.21 -14.83 -10.75
CA LYS A 208 5.65 -16.19 -11.06
C LYS A 208 5.99 -16.97 -9.79
N GLN A 209 5.64 -18.24 -9.78
CA GLN A 209 6.23 -19.20 -8.85
C GLN A 209 7.67 -19.56 -9.25
N GLU A 210 8.42 -20.15 -8.33
CA GLU A 210 9.72 -20.70 -8.60
C GLU A 210 9.66 -21.66 -9.81
N GLY A 211 10.66 -21.60 -10.70
CA GLY A 211 10.68 -22.34 -11.95
C GLY A 211 9.84 -21.74 -13.08
N GLY A 212 8.99 -20.74 -12.82
CA GLY A 212 8.27 -19.97 -13.86
C GLY A 212 7.12 -20.69 -14.57
N ASN A 213 6.80 -21.93 -14.17
CA ASN A 213 5.74 -22.73 -14.80
C ASN A 213 4.32 -22.29 -14.44
N TRP A 214 4.19 -21.38 -13.49
CA TRP A 214 2.94 -20.75 -13.11
C TRP A 214 3.16 -19.24 -13.07
N ASN A 215 2.30 -18.51 -13.76
CA ASN A 215 2.33 -17.06 -13.79
C ASN A 215 0.91 -16.50 -13.68
N LEU A 216 0.60 -15.82 -12.59
CA LEU A 216 -0.55 -14.94 -12.53
C LEU A 216 -0.14 -13.63 -13.17
N ASN A 217 -0.87 -13.20 -14.18
CA ASN A 217 -0.52 -12.00 -14.91
C ASN A 217 -1.72 -11.11 -15.20
N PHE A 218 -1.40 -9.83 -15.45
CA PHE A 218 -2.35 -8.80 -15.81
C PHE A 218 -2.13 -8.35 -17.24
N GLU A 219 -3.19 -8.44 -18.05
CA GLU A 219 -3.23 -7.92 -19.43
C GLU A 219 -4.23 -6.75 -19.52
N ASP A 220 -4.16 -5.98 -20.59
CA ASP A 220 -5.06 -4.86 -20.89
C ASP A 220 -5.23 -3.85 -19.73
N VAL A 221 -4.16 -3.65 -18.94
CA VAL A 221 -4.21 -2.72 -17.82
C VAL A 221 -4.27 -1.29 -18.35
N SER A 222 -5.25 -0.53 -17.87
CA SER A 222 -5.32 0.91 -18.07
C SER A 222 -5.89 1.59 -16.84
N ILE A 223 -5.38 2.77 -16.52
CA ILE A 223 -5.84 3.61 -15.41
C ILE A 223 -6.14 5.00 -15.97
N ALA A 224 -7.40 5.43 -15.90
CA ALA A 224 -7.81 6.77 -16.29
C ALA A 224 -7.85 7.67 -15.04
N LEU A 225 -7.45 8.93 -15.22
CA LEU A 225 -7.56 9.97 -14.20
C LEU A 225 -8.73 10.91 -14.57
N GLU A 226 -9.26 11.60 -13.57
CA GLU A 226 -10.16 12.73 -13.80
C GLU A 226 -9.40 13.86 -14.52
N GLU A 227 -10.10 14.57 -15.40
CA GLU A 227 -9.60 15.77 -16.05
C GLU A 227 -9.57 16.98 -15.09
#